data_e684926dcc8b5149b30c95141bc21683
#
_entry.id   e684926dcc8b5149b30c95141bc21683
#
_cell.length_a   1.000
_cell.length_b   1.000
_cell.length_c   1.000
_cell.angle_alpha   90.00
_cell.angle_beta   90.00
_cell.angle_gamma   90.00
#
_symmetry.space_group_name_H-M   'P 1'
#
loop_
_entity.id
_entity.type
_entity.pdbx_description
1 polymer ?
#
loop_
_entity_poly.entity_id
_entity_poly.type
_entity_poly.pdbx_seq_one_letter_code
_entity_poly.pdbx_strand_id
1 'polypeptide(L)'
;MRFILFVAAAALILFDISSAFSPAGRRGALQRIFDTPRASPISSSSFSTSSALAATYDFDVAIIGCGVGGHGAALHARGQGLKTCVFSGRDVGGTCVNRGCVPSKALLAASGRVRDMKDESHLGALGIKLEGEVTFDRQGVADHAKNLANTVKGNLENSLIGLGVDVIEGKGVLQGAHKIKDDATGKVYTAKDIILAPGSVPFVPPGVTVDEKTVYTSDGALNLDFVPEWVAIIGSGYIGLEFSDVYTALGSEVTFIEALPMLMPTFDREIAKQAERMLIRPRPIDYRLGVFASEVTPGVPGEKPATIKMIDAKTKEHVETIEVDAVMVATGRVPNTKDCGLESLNIETNRGFVAVDEKMRVKTSADGEVIPNLYCIGDANGVMMLAHAASAQGISAVENICGREHVVNHEAVPAACFTHPEIAMVGLTEEQAVERAEAEGWELGKSQGNFRANSKALAEGEGAGIAKVLFNKSTEKVVGVHIIGIHAADLIQECSNAVAAGTTVRELSMMVHTHPTLCEVLDEAFKGAVGMSAH
;
A
#
# COMPACT_ATOMS: atom_id res chain seq x y z
N MET A 1 -27.92 -38.66 22.70
CA MET A 1 -26.91 -39.14 23.65
C MET A 1 -25.72 -39.78 22.90
N ARG A 2 -25.26 -39.18 21.78
CA ARG A 2 -24.06 -39.63 21.00
C ARG A 2 -23.14 -38.46 20.57
N PHE A 3 -23.33 -37.29 21.16
CA PHE A 3 -22.53 -36.07 20.82
C PHE A 3 -21.59 -35.61 21.95
N ILE A 4 -21.57 -36.29 23.09
CA ILE A 4 -20.76 -35.92 24.28
C ILE A 4 -19.49 -36.79 24.39
N LEU A 5 -19.35 -37.84 23.58
CA LEU A 5 -18.19 -38.76 23.66
C LEU A 5 -17.02 -38.41 22.73
N PHE A 6 -17.18 -37.39 21.85
CA PHE A 6 -16.11 -36.97 20.90
C PHE A 6 -15.25 -35.82 21.42
N VAL A 7 -15.69 -35.09 22.45
CA VAL A 7 -14.93 -33.99 23.06
C VAL A 7 -13.95 -34.46 24.12
N ALA A 8 -14.21 -35.65 24.73
CA ALA A 8 -13.33 -36.21 25.74
C ALA A 8 -12.08 -36.94 25.19
N ALA A 9 -12.11 -37.36 23.92
CA ALA A 9 -10.96 -38.05 23.30
C ALA A 9 -9.90 -37.07 22.73
N ALA A 10 -10.30 -35.83 22.43
CA ALA A 10 -9.37 -34.79 21.93
C ALA A 10 -8.57 -34.11 23.07
N ALA A 11 -9.06 -34.15 24.29
CA ALA A 11 -8.38 -33.58 25.47
C ALA A 11 -7.29 -34.50 26.06
N LEU A 12 -7.29 -35.78 25.75
CA LEU A 12 -6.30 -36.77 26.23
C LEU A 12 -5.08 -36.90 25.30
N ILE A 13 -5.16 -36.42 24.08
CA ILE A 13 -4.00 -36.42 23.14
C ILE A 13 -3.13 -35.15 23.29
N LEU A 14 -3.63 -34.10 23.92
CA LEU A 14 -2.87 -32.87 24.18
C LEU A 14 -2.07 -32.90 25.49
N PHE A 15 -2.22 -33.93 26.31
CA PHE A 15 -1.50 -34.03 27.59
C PHE A 15 -0.23 -34.91 27.55
N ASP A 16 0.02 -35.63 26.45
CA ASP A 16 1.18 -36.51 26.33
C ASP A 16 2.37 -35.91 25.55
N ILE A 17 2.24 -34.67 25.08
CA ILE A 17 3.34 -33.93 24.43
C ILE A 17 4.13 -33.05 25.43
N SER A 18 3.61 -32.82 26.64
CA SER A 18 4.27 -31.98 27.65
C SER A 18 5.32 -32.70 28.50
N SER A 19 5.42 -34.05 28.44
CA SER A 19 6.38 -34.82 29.22
C SER A 19 7.70 -35.15 28.50
N ALA A 20 7.87 -34.75 27.23
CA ALA A 20 9.08 -35.04 26.45
C ALA A 20 10.16 -33.94 26.49
N PHE A 21 9.95 -32.83 27.19
CA PHE A 21 10.97 -31.78 27.37
C PHE A 21 11.33 -31.57 28.83
N SER A 22 12.16 -32.47 29.36
CA SER A 22 12.88 -32.24 30.60
C SER A 22 14.12 -31.35 30.37
N PRO A 23 14.37 -30.27 31.16
CA PRO A 23 15.42 -29.29 30.94
C PRO A 23 16.84 -29.73 31.32
N ALA A 24 17.16 -31.00 31.38
CA ALA A 24 18.43 -31.50 31.94
C ALA A 24 19.40 -32.11 30.90
N GLY A 25 19.48 -31.62 29.68
CA GLY A 25 20.36 -32.29 28.71
C GLY A 25 20.95 -31.50 27.54
N ARG A 26 20.71 -30.19 27.41
CA ARG A 26 21.26 -29.42 26.27
C ARG A 26 21.73 -28.00 26.63
N ARG A 27 22.69 -27.86 27.54
CA ARG A 27 23.45 -26.61 27.78
C ARG A 27 24.73 -26.52 26.93
N GLY A 28 24.92 -27.35 25.92
CA GLY A 28 26.18 -27.45 25.17
C GLY A 28 26.17 -27.01 23.71
N ALA A 29 25.02 -26.78 23.10
CA ALA A 29 24.96 -26.60 21.61
C ALA A 29 24.52 -25.21 21.11
N LEU A 30 23.97 -24.36 21.99
CA LEU A 30 23.49 -23.01 21.57
C LEU A 30 24.41 -21.84 21.98
N GLN A 31 25.55 -22.14 22.63
CA GLN A 31 26.49 -21.12 23.11
C GLN A 31 27.60 -20.76 22.13
N ARG A 32 27.58 -21.28 20.91
CA ARG A 32 28.63 -21.02 19.89
C ARG A 32 28.23 -20.06 18.77
N ILE A 33 27.04 -19.47 18.81
CA ILE A 33 26.57 -18.55 17.74
C ILE A 33 26.72 -17.08 18.14
N PHE A 34 27.02 -16.76 19.42
CA PHE A 34 27.13 -15.37 19.91
C PHE A 34 28.49 -15.00 20.53
N ASP A 35 29.55 -15.75 20.29
CA ASP A 35 30.90 -15.34 20.70
C ASP A 35 31.54 -14.44 19.62
N THR A 36 31.26 -13.13 19.70
CA THR A 36 32.12 -12.11 19.11
C THR A 36 33.34 -11.90 20.04
N PRO A 37 34.56 -11.75 19.50
CA PRO A 37 35.77 -11.56 20.33
C PRO A 37 35.67 -10.26 21.13
N ARG A 38 35.76 -10.34 22.45
CA ARG A 38 35.94 -9.19 23.33
C ARG A 38 37.25 -8.49 22.98
N ALA A 39 37.15 -7.23 22.52
CA ALA A 39 38.29 -6.36 22.39
C ALA A 39 38.96 -6.10 23.76
N SER A 40 40.26 -6.22 23.82
CA SER A 40 41.10 -5.91 24.99
C SER A 40 40.98 -4.42 25.38
N PRO A 41 41.09 -4.08 26.68
CA PRO A 41 40.96 -2.69 27.10
C PRO A 41 42.16 -1.87 26.61
N ILE A 42 41.89 -0.86 25.81
CA ILE A 42 42.85 0.15 25.41
C ILE A 42 43.05 1.10 26.58
N SER A 43 44.33 1.33 26.94
CA SER A 43 44.77 2.21 28.01
C SER A 43 44.21 3.61 27.87
N SER A 44 43.67 4.15 28.96
CA SER A 44 43.17 5.52 29.10
C SER A 44 44.30 6.55 28.91
N SER A 45 44.41 7.13 27.75
CA SER A 45 45.05 8.41 27.57
C SER A 45 44.00 9.50 27.82
N SER A 46 44.24 10.34 28.77
CA SER A 46 43.43 11.52 29.13
C SER A 46 43.38 12.50 28.00
N PHE A 47 42.32 12.42 27.18
CA PHE A 47 41.92 13.53 26.32
C PHE A 47 41.09 14.51 27.15
N SER A 48 41.59 15.70 27.30
CA SER A 48 40.89 16.87 27.80
C SER A 48 39.74 17.18 26.84
N THR A 49 38.55 16.69 27.17
CA THR A 49 37.32 17.10 26.47
C THR A 49 36.92 18.47 26.99
N SER A 50 37.03 19.48 26.13
CA SER A 50 36.23 20.68 26.28
C SER A 50 34.76 20.24 26.28
N SER A 51 34.08 20.31 27.41
CA SER A 51 32.64 20.06 27.51
C SER A 51 31.91 21.20 26.80
N ALA A 52 31.72 21.05 25.49
CA ALA A 52 30.56 21.66 24.85
C ALA A 52 29.35 21.11 25.57
N LEU A 53 28.59 21.96 26.26
CA LEU A 53 27.30 21.60 26.85
C LEU A 53 26.46 20.91 25.75
N ALA A 54 26.28 19.60 25.86
CA ALA A 54 25.43 18.89 24.93
C ALA A 54 24.04 19.52 25.02
N ALA A 55 23.53 20.01 23.90
CA ALA A 55 22.20 20.60 23.86
C ALA A 55 21.20 19.54 24.38
N THR A 56 20.46 19.90 25.44
CA THR A 56 19.43 19.03 26.00
C THR A 56 18.16 19.26 25.21
N TYR A 57 17.69 18.22 24.52
CA TYR A 57 16.41 18.21 23.81
C TYR A 57 15.32 17.56 24.67
N ASP A 58 14.05 17.94 24.43
CA ASP A 58 12.90 17.28 25.07
C ASP A 58 12.80 15.83 24.65
N PHE A 59 13.16 15.52 23.37
CA PHE A 59 13.09 14.19 22.76
C PHE A 59 14.34 13.89 21.92
N ASP A 60 14.67 12.60 21.76
CA ASP A 60 15.66 12.16 20.79
C ASP A 60 15.09 12.23 19.39
N VAL A 61 13.83 11.78 19.21
CA VAL A 61 13.12 11.80 17.93
C VAL A 61 11.72 12.37 18.13
N ALA A 62 11.35 13.33 17.27
CA ALA A 62 9.99 13.83 17.14
C ALA A 62 9.45 13.52 15.74
N ILE A 63 8.22 13.04 15.67
CA ILE A 63 7.58 12.63 14.42
C ILE A 63 6.35 13.50 14.16
N ILE A 64 6.27 14.11 12.99
CA ILE A 64 5.13 14.93 12.58
C ILE A 64 4.22 14.11 11.65
N GLY A 65 3.08 13.68 12.19
CA GLY A 65 2.13 12.78 11.53
C GLY A 65 2.17 11.36 12.08
N CYS A 66 0.98 10.81 12.36
CA CYS A 66 0.78 9.49 12.96
C CYS A 66 0.05 8.52 12.04
N GLY A 67 0.25 8.65 10.71
CA GLY A 67 -0.13 7.63 9.75
C GLY A 67 0.75 6.38 9.90
N VAL A 68 0.56 5.36 9.06
CA VAL A 68 1.30 4.09 9.16
C VAL A 68 2.81 4.26 9.13
N GLY A 69 3.33 5.23 8.36
CA GLY A 69 4.77 5.53 8.34
C GLY A 69 5.27 6.13 9.65
N GLY A 70 4.60 7.19 10.15
CA GLY A 70 4.97 7.83 11.42
C GLY A 70 4.77 6.91 12.62
N HIS A 71 3.70 6.11 12.64
CA HIS A 71 3.46 5.09 13.64
C HIS A 71 4.59 4.04 13.66
N GLY A 72 4.93 3.47 12.49
CA GLY A 72 6.02 2.48 12.37
C GLY A 72 7.36 3.05 12.81
N ALA A 73 7.69 4.29 12.43
CA ALA A 73 8.88 5.00 12.88
C ALA A 73 8.91 5.18 14.41
N ALA A 74 7.76 5.56 15.02
CA ALA A 74 7.65 5.76 16.47
C ALA A 74 7.91 4.46 17.25
N LEU A 75 7.28 3.35 16.83
CA LEU A 75 7.49 2.04 17.46
C LEU A 75 8.95 1.60 17.34
N HIS A 76 9.54 1.77 16.15
CA HIS A 76 10.93 1.37 15.92
C HIS A 76 11.90 2.23 16.75
N ALA A 77 11.72 3.56 16.78
CA ALA A 77 12.53 4.47 17.58
C ALA A 77 12.49 4.11 19.08
N ARG A 78 11.30 3.82 19.62
CA ARG A 78 11.16 3.34 21.00
C ARG A 78 11.82 1.99 21.21
N GLY A 79 11.71 1.06 20.26
CA GLY A 79 12.41 -0.23 20.30
C GLY A 79 13.94 -0.09 20.33
N GLN A 80 14.49 1.00 19.77
CA GLN A 80 15.91 1.34 19.85
C GLN A 80 16.29 2.13 21.14
N GLY A 81 15.33 2.37 22.04
CA GLY A 81 15.56 3.07 23.30
C GLY A 81 15.54 4.60 23.21
N LEU A 82 15.15 5.17 22.06
CA LEU A 82 15.08 6.61 21.86
C LEU A 82 13.84 7.20 22.56
N LYS A 83 13.99 8.35 23.22
CA LYS A 83 12.86 9.10 23.76
C LYS A 83 12.10 9.75 22.61
N THR A 84 10.87 9.30 22.37
CA THR A 84 10.14 9.60 21.14
C THR A 84 8.80 10.25 21.44
N CYS A 85 8.44 11.29 20.66
CA CYS A 85 7.08 11.81 20.60
C CYS A 85 6.53 11.78 19.16
N VAL A 86 5.20 11.75 19.05
CA VAL A 86 4.49 11.86 17.77
C VAL A 86 3.39 12.90 17.85
N PHE A 87 3.39 13.83 16.90
CA PHE A 87 2.31 14.80 16.70
C PHE A 87 1.25 14.16 15.81
N SER A 88 0.15 13.73 16.40
CA SER A 88 -0.85 12.92 15.73
C SER A 88 -1.86 13.71 14.90
N GLY A 89 -2.08 14.99 15.21
CA GLY A 89 -3.16 15.78 14.62
C GLY A 89 -4.55 15.15 14.87
N ARG A 90 -4.70 14.33 15.92
CA ARG A 90 -5.88 13.51 16.24
C ARG A 90 -6.22 12.45 15.18
N ASP A 91 -5.25 12.07 14.34
CA ASP A 91 -5.44 11.18 13.20
C ASP A 91 -4.47 9.98 13.26
N VAL A 92 -4.50 9.25 14.39
CA VAL A 92 -3.71 8.02 14.53
C VAL A 92 -4.16 6.99 13.49
N GLY A 93 -3.20 6.39 12.78
CA GLY A 93 -3.44 5.50 11.64
C GLY A 93 -3.50 6.21 10.29
N GLY A 94 -3.81 7.52 10.27
CA GLY A 94 -3.81 8.36 9.06
C GLY A 94 -4.75 7.86 7.97
N THR A 95 -4.43 8.18 6.72
CA THR A 95 -5.26 7.81 5.56
C THR A 95 -5.50 6.32 5.45
N CYS A 96 -4.45 5.49 5.54
CA CYS A 96 -4.56 4.05 5.31
C CYS A 96 -5.59 3.39 6.25
N VAL A 97 -5.55 3.71 7.54
CA VAL A 97 -6.40 3.07 8.56
C VAL A 97 -7.79 3.69 8.61
N ASN A 98 -7.88 5.03 8.55
CA ASN A 98 -9.14 5.72 8.84
C ASN A 98 -10.02 5.94 7.61
N ARG A 99 -9.44 6.08 6.40
CA ARG A 99 -10.16 6.48 5.18
C ARG A 99 -9.51 5.98 3.86
N GLY A 100 -8.80 4.87 3.92
CA GLY A 100 -8.10 4.30 2.74
C GLY A 100 -8.08 2.78 2.77
N CYS A 101 -6.88 2.19 2.88
CA CYS A 101 -6.64 0.77 2.69
C CYS A 101 -7.54 -0.14 3.56
N VAL A 102 -7.65 0.15 4.87
CA VAL A 102 -8.39 -0.72 5.79
C VAL A 102 -9.90 -0.71 5.50
N PRO A 103 -10.60 0.44 5.48
CA PRO A 103 -12.04 0.44 5.20
C PRO A 103 -12.37 0.05 3.76
N SER A 104 -11.54 0.38 2.75
CA SER A 104 -11.80 -0.03 1.37
C SER A 104 -11.71 -1.55 1.19
N LYS A 105 -10.79 -2.25 1.89
CA LYS A 105 -10.71 -3.71 1.86
C LYS A 105 -11.89 -4.36 2.56
N ALA A 106 -12.44 -3.74 3.59
CA ALA A 106 -13.70 -4.22 4.20
C ALA A 106 -14.88 -4.09 3.21
N LEU A 107 -14.96 -2.97 2.45
CA LEU A 107 -15.95 -2.81 1.39
C LEU A 107 -15.79 -3.85 0.29
N LEU A 108 -14.56 -4.05 -0.22
CA LEU A 108 -14.26 -5.05 -1.24
C LEU A 108 -14.60 -6.46 -0.78
N ALA A 109 -14.31 -6.80 0.49
CA ALA A 109 -14.66 -8.10 1.04
C ALA A 109 -16.17 -8.31 1.10
N ALA A 110 -16.93 -7.30 1.53
CA ALA A 110 -18.39 -7.39 1.61
C ALA A 110 -19.02 -7.43 0.21
N SER A 111 -18.64 -6.52 -0.69
CA SER A 111 -19.16 -6.46 -2.07
C SER A 111 -18.77 -7.71 -2.88
N GLY A 112 -17.55 -8.23 -2.67
CA GLY A 112 -17.12 -9.49 -3.27
C GLY A 112 -18.02 -10.66 -2.89
N ARG A 113 -18.44 -10.77 -1.62
CA ARG A 113 -19.42 -11.79 -1.21
C ARG A 113 -20.77 -11.64 -1.91
N VAL A 114 -21.24 -10.41 -2.10
CA VAL A 114 -22.49 -10.15 -2.85
C VAL A 114 -22.32 -10.59 -4.31
N ARG A 115 -21.22 -10.23 -4.96
CA ARG A 115 -20.90 -10.65 -6.32
C ARG A 115 -20.89 -12.17 -6.45
N ASP A 116 -20.11 -12.86 -5.59
CA ASP A 116 -19.94 -14.31 -5.63
C ASP A 116 -21.28 -15.04 -5.43
N MET A 117 -22.14 -14.54 -4.54
CA MET A 117 -23.48 -15.10 -4.31
C MET A 117 -24.47 -14.80 -5.44
N LYS A 118 -24.26 -13.72 -6.22
CA LYS A 118 -25.11 -13.38 -7.39
C LYS A 118 -24.65 -14.03 -8.68
N ASP A 119 -23.45 -14.60 -8.74
CA ASP A 119 -22.94 -15.29 -9.92
C ASP A 119 -23.47 -16.74 -9.98
N GLU A 120 -24.69 -16.87 -10.47
CA GLU A 120 -25.36 -18.17 -10.63
C GLU A 120 -24.57 -19.13 -11.55
N SER A 121 -23.83 -18.60 -12.53
CA SER A 121 -23.02 -19.40 -13.45
C SER A 121 -21.83 -20.03 -12.73
N HIS A 122 -21.12 -19.23 -11.94
CA HIS A 122 -20.00 -19.70 -11.14
C HIS A 122 -20.45 -20.70 -10.06
N LEU A 123 -21.49 -20.35 -9.30
CA LEU A 123 -22.05 -21.25 -8.29
C LEU A 123 -22.56 -22.57 -8.91
N GLY A 124 -23.25 -22.49 -10.06
CA GLY A 124 -23.74 -23.67 -10.77
C GLY A 124 -22.60 -24.58 -11.25
N ALA A 125 -21.48 -24.04 -11.69
CA ALA A 125 -20.31 -24.82 -12.06
C ALA A 125 -19.70 -25.59 -10.87
N LEU A 126 -19.83 -25.03 -9.65
CA LEU A 126 -19.42 -25.68 -8.40
C LEU A 126 -20.53 -26.61 -7.82
N GLY A 127 -21.67 -26.71 -8.48
CA GLY A 127 -22.81 -27.53 -8.00
C GLY A 127 -23.62 -26.86 -6.89
N ILE A 128 -23.50 -25.55 -6.71
CA ILE A 128 -24.19 -24.77 -5.68
C ILE A 128 -25.42 -24.11 -6.31
N LYS A 129 -26.55 -24.14 -5.62
CA LYS A 129 -27.75 -23.38 -5.94
C LYS A 129 -28.17 -22.54 -4.75
N LEU A 130 -28.43 -21.27 -4.98
CA LEU A 130 -29.07 -20.39 -4.02
C LEU A 130 -30.57 -20.30 -4.34
N GLU A 131 -31.43 -20.43 -3.31
CA GLU A 131 -32.86 -20.22 -3.42
C GLU A 131 -33.21 -18.87 -2.80
N GLY A 132 -33.86 -18.01 -3.57
CA GLY A 132 -34.24 -16.66 -3.16
C GLY A 132 -33.27 -15.56 -3.63
N GLU A 133 -33.63 -14.33 -3.32
CA GLU A 133 -32.86 -13.12 -3.70
C GLU A 133 -31.74 -12.85 -2.73
N VAL A 134 -30.54 -12.52 -3.25
CA VAL A 134 -29.41 -12.04 -2.45
C VAL A 134 -29.58 -10.56 -2.17
N THR A 135 -29.87 -10.23 -0.93
CA THR A 135 -30.00 -8.84 -0.46
C THR A 135 -28.84 -8.46 0.44
N PHE A 136 -28.56 -7.18 0.56
CA PHE A 136 -27.57 -6.63 1.48
C PHE A 136 -28.06 -5.32 2.08
N ASP A 137 -27.58 -5.00 3.27
CA ASP A 137 -27.80 -3.72 3.93
C ASP A 137 -26.60 -2.81 3.67
N ARG A 138 -26.80 -1.73 2.89
CA ARG A 138 -25.72 -0.78 2.56
C ARG A 138 -25.13 -0.11 3.79
N GLN A 139 -25.98 0.25 4.76
CA GLN A 139 -25.51 0.85 6.03
C GLN A 139 -24.70 -0.17 6.83
N GLY A 140 -25.13 -1.42 6.90
CA GLY A 140 -24.39 -2.50 7.55
C GLY A 140 -23.00 -2.73 6.93
N VAL A 141 -22.88 -2.62 5.60
CA VAL A 141 -21.59 -2.70 4.89
C VAL A 141 -20.68 -1.51 5.26
N ALA A 142 -21.22 -0.28 5.30
CA ALA A 142 -20.47 0.89 5.71
C ALA A 142 -20.04 0.82 7.19
N ASP A 143 -20.94 0.38 8.06
CA ASP A 143 -20.65 0.21 9.49
C ASP A 143 -19.57 -0.85 9.74
N HIS A 144 -19.56 -1.95 8.96
CA HIS A 144 -18.48 -2.93 9.02
C HIS A 144 -17.12 -2.30 8.72
N ALA A 145 -17.00 -1.54 7.66
CA ALA A 145 -15.77 -0.86 7.28
C ALA A 145 -15.31 0.16 8.35
N LYS A 146 -16.25 0.95 8.89
CA LYS A 146 -16.00 1.93 9.95
C LYS A 146 -15.57 1.26 11.26
N ASN A 147 -16.24 0.18 11.66
CA ASN A 147 -15.91 -0.54 12.89
C ASN A 147 -14.53 -1.19 12.81
N LEU A 148 -14.16 -1.76 11.65
CA LEU A 148 -12.83 -2.28 11.42
C LEU A 148 -11.77 -1.18 11.54
N ALA A 149 -11.98 -0.03 10.87
CA ALA A 149 -11.06 1.11 10.95
C ALA A 149 -10.87 1.58 12.41
N ASN A 150 -11.95 1.72 13.18
CA ASN A 150 -11.90 2.09 14.60
C ASN A 150 -11.15 1.06 15.45
N THR A 151 -11.35 -0.22 15.20
CA THR A 151 -10.63 -1.30 15.90
C THR A 151 -9.14 -1.23 15.64
N VAL A 152 -8.74 -1.09 14.37
CA VAL A 152 -7.33 -0.98 13.99
C VAL A 152 -6.71 0.30 14.56
N LYS A 153 -7.41 1.44 14.47
CA LYS A 153 -6.97 2.71 15.09
C LYS A 153 -6.70 2.55 16.57
N GLY A 154 -7.65 1.96 17.34
CA GLY A 154 -7.49 1.73 18.77
C GLY A 154 -6.30 0.82 19.10
N ASN A 155 -6.04 -0.21 18.30
CA ASN A 155 -4.87 -1.07 18.45
C ASN A 155 -3.55 -0.29 18.23
N LEU A 156 -3.50 0.60 17.24
CA LEU A 156 -2.34 1.46 16.99
C LEU A 156 -2.09 2.43 18.14
N GLU A 157 -3.14 3.08 18.66
CA GLU A 157 -3.06 3.95 19.83
C GLU A 157 -2.52 3.20 21.05
N ASN A 158 -3.07 2.02 21.35
CA ASN A 158 -2.62 1.17 22.46
C ASN A 158 -1.15 0.75 22.32
N SER A 159 -0.67 0.48 21.10
CA SER A 159 0.72 0.11 20.87
C SER A 159 1.70 1.26 21.14
N LEU A 160 1.34 2.50 20.77
CA LEU A 160 2.14 3.69 21.10
C LEU A 160 2.23 3.90 22.61
N ILE A 161 1.08 3.85 23.30
CA ILE A 161 1.01 4.01 24.77
C ILE A 161 1.79 2.90 25.47
N GLY A 162 1.61 1.64 25.04
CA GLY A 162 2.27 0.48 25.62
C GLY A 162 3.79 0.51 25.53
N LEU A 163 4.35 1.16 24.50
CA LEU A 163 5.79 1.36 24.34
C LEU A 163 6.28 2.69 24.94
N GLY A 164 5.40 3.51 25.49
CA GLY A 164 5.75 4.79 26.10
C GLY A 164 6.18 5.85 25.08
N VAL A 165 5.50 5.90 23.94
CA VAL A 165 5.59 7.03 23.01
C VAL A 165 4.74 8.17 23.53
N ASP A 166 5.29 9.38 23.58
CA ASP A 166 4.52 10.58 23.96
C ASP A 166 3.65 11.03 22.77
N VAL A 167 2.34 10.80 22.81
CA VAL A 167 1.39 11.21 21.77
C VAL A 167 0.88 12.62 22.05
N ILE A 168 1.19 13.56 21.13
CA ILE A 168 0.75 14.96 21.17
C ILE A 168 -0.40 15.08 20.14
N GLU A 169 -1.58 15.50 20.59
CA GLU A 169 -2.78 15.50 19.76
C GLU A 169 -2.80 16.59 18.68
N GLY A 170 -2.07 17.70 18.87
CA GLY A 170 -1.96 18.77 17.88
C GLY A 170 -1.12 18.39 16.68
N LYS A 171 -1.19 19.23 15.64
CA LYS A 171 -0.27 19.13 14.50
C LYS A 171 1.06 19.74 14.86
N GLY A 172 2.14 19.04 14.52
CA GLY A 172 3.48 19.58 14.63
C GLY A 172 3.82 20.49 13.45
N VAL A 173 4.30 21.69 13.73
CA VAL A 173 4.76 22.66 12.72
C VAL A 173 6.23 22.99 12.98
N LEU A 174 7.08 22.81 11.98
CA LEU A 174 8.51 23.15 12.08
C LEU A 174 8.71 24.63 12.39
N GLN A 175 9.63 24.91 13.30
CA GLN A 175 10.07 26.26 13.67
C GLN A 175 11.59 26.41 13.55
N GLY A 176 12.25 25.44 12.92
CA GLY A 176 13.69 25.32 12.73
C GLY A 176 14.18 23.88 12.85
N ALA A 177 15.48 23.66 12.70
CA ALA A 177 16.10 22.33 12.59
C ALA A 177 15.80 21.38 13.78
N HIS A 178 15.54 21.91 14.97
CA HIS A 178 15.33 21.13 16.20
C HIS A 178 14.07 21.55 16.97
N LYS A 179 13.18 22.33 16.35
CA LYS A 179 12.02 22.90 17.04
C LYS A 179 10.73 22.60 16.30
N ILE A 180 9.74 22.16 17.06
CA ILE A 180 8.40 21.86 16.56
C ILE A 180 7.40 22.59 17.46
N LYS A 181 6.49 23.34 16.87
CA LYS A 181 5.37 23.95 17.56
C LYS A 181 4.15 23.07 17.43
N ASP A 182 3.47 22.77 18.52
CA ASP A 182 2.14 22.23 18.53
C ASP A 182 1.14 23.34 18.15
N ASP A 183 0.42 23.18 17.06
CA ASP A 183 -0.52 24.17 16.54
C ASP A 183 -1.72 24.40 17.48
N ALA A 184 -2.15 23.36 18.20
CA ALA A 184 -3.32 23.42 19.07
C ALA A 184 -3.06 24.21 20.37
N THR A 185 -1.86 24.04 20.96
CA THR A 185 -1.52 24.66 22.26
C THR A 185 -0.54 25.81 22.14
N GLY A 186 0.14 25.95 21.01
CA GLY A 186 1.24 26.89 20.80
C GLY A 186 2.54 26.51 21.53
N LYS A 187 2.58 25.39 22.25
CA LYS A 187 3.78 24.92 22.95
C LYS A 187 4.84 24.50 21.96
N VAL A 188 6.10 24.88 22.25
CA VAL A 188 7.26 24.50 21.45
C VAL A 188 7.98 23.35 22.13
N TYR A 189 8.32 22.34 21.36
CA TYR A 189 9.11 21.19 21.76
C TYR A 189 10.42 21.16 20.98
N THR A 190 11.43 20.51 21.57
CA THR A 190 12.73 20.35 20.93
C THR A 190 13.05 18.88 20.73
N ALA A 191 13.65 18.54 19.59
CA ALA A 191 14.12 17.18 19.30
C ALA A 191 15.49 17.20 18.64
N LYS A 192 16.28 16.16 18.91
CA LYS A 192 17.57 15.98 18.25
C LYS A 192 17.38 15.69 16.77
N ASP A 193 16.47 14.78 16.44
CA ASP A 193 16.11 14.41 15.08
C ASP A 193 14.60 14.55 14.87
N ILE A 194 14.17 14.92 13.65
CA ILE A 194 12.76 15.11 13.30
C ILE A 194 12.43 14.29 12.06
N ILE A 195 11.27 13.59 12.09
CA ILE A 195 10.73 12.84 10.95
C ILE A 195 9.42 13.49 10.51
N LEU A 196 9.35 13.98 9.27
CA LEU A 196 8.13 14.45 8.62
C LEU A 196 7.40 13.27 8.00
N ALA A 197 6.18 13.02 8.44
CA ALA A 197 5.29 11.96 7.95
C ALA A 197 3.85 12.47 7.74
N PRO A 198 3.62 13.67 7.14
CA PRO A 198 2.29 14.28 7.06
C PRO A 198 1.34 13.58 6.07
N GLY A 199 1.85 12.66 5.25
CA GLY A 199 1.09 11.90 4.28
C GLY A 199 0.60 12.72 3.09
N SER A 200 -0.57 12.36 2.56
CA SER A 200 -1.20 12.96 1.39
C SER A 200 -2.71 13.14 1.56
N VAL A 201 -3.30 13.96 0.69
CA VAL A 201 -4.75 14.17 0.57
C VAL A 201 -5.19 13.90 -0.86
N PRO A 202 -6.48 13.57 -1.12
CA PRO A 202 -6.99 13.42 -2.48
C PRO A 202 -6.74 14.68 -3.31
N PHE A 203 -6.35 14.50 -4.56
CA PHE A 203 -6.26 15.60 -5.52
C PHE A 203 -7.63 15.82 -6.17
N VAL A 204 -8.15 17.02 -6.05
CA VAL A 204 -9.37 17.45 -6.73
C VAL A 204 -8.97 18.38 -7.89
N PRO A 205 -9.24 18.02 -9.16
CA PRO A 205 -8.91 18.88 -10.29
C PRO A 205 -9.65 20.21 -10.24
N PRO A 206 -9.08 21.29 -10.81
CA PRO A 206 -9.78 22.55 -11.00
C PRO A 206 -11.09 22.36 -11.79
N GLY A 207 -12.16 23.03 -11.36
CA GLY A 207 -13.50 22.92 -11.97
C GLY A 207 -14.36 21.80 -11.38
N VAL A 208 -13.83 20.95 -10.51
CA VAL A 208 -14.59 19.91 -9.80
C VAL A 208 -15.01 20.43 -8.43
N THR A 209 -16.31 20.47 -8.18
CA THR A 209 -16.87 20.82 -6.86
C THR A 209 -17.22 19.55 -6.11
N VAL A 210 -16.57 19.32 -4.97
CA VAL A 210 -16.80 18.16 -4.10
C VAL A 210 -17.72 18.58 -2.95
N ASP A 211 -18.80 17.82 -2.74
CA ASP A 211 -19.75 17.99 -1.63
C ASP A 211 -19.75 16.82 -0.64
N GLU A 212 -18.95 15.78 -0.92
CA GLU A 212 -18.86 14.51 -0.21
C GLU A 212 -20.23 13.79 -0.05
N LYS A 213 -21.14 14.03 -1.00
CA LYS A 213 -22.47 13.40 -1.09
C LYS A 213 -22.72 12.81 -2.48
N THR A 214 -22.86 13.68 -3.49
CA THR A 214 -23.04 13.28 -4.90
C THR A 214 -21.75 13.39 -5.70
N VAL A 215 -20.84 14.29 -5.31
CA VAL A 215 -19.49 14.38 -5.83
C VAL A 215 -18.52 14.24 -4.66
N TYR A 216 -17.79 13.14 -4.62
CA TYR A 216 -16.97 12.77 -3.49
C TYR A 216 -15.59 12.24 -3.90
N THR A 217 -14.68 12.30 -2.94
CA THR A 217 -13.36 11.67 -3.03
C THR A 217 -13.40 10.22 -2.51
N SER A 218 -12.25 9.56 -2.45
CA SER A 218 -12.15 8.25 -1.79
C SER A 218 -12.62 8.27 -0.33
N ASP A 219 -12.53 9.41 0.34
CA ASP A 219 -12.91 9.56 1.75
C ASP A 219 -14.44 9.53 1.88
N GLY A 220 -15.18 10.22 1.01
CA GLY A 220 -16.65 10.19 0.96
C GLY A 220 -17.21 8.87 0.48
N ALA A 221 -16.55 8.21 -0.47
CA ALA A 221 -16.99 6.92 -1.02
C ALA A 221 -17.15 5.83 0.05
N LEU A 222 -16.39 5.89 1.15
CA LEU A 222 -16.49 4.97 2.27
C LEU A 222 -17.77 5.15 3.11
N ASN A 223 -18.36 6.34 3.07
CA ASN A 223 -19.45 6.76 3.95
C ASN A 223 -20.79 6.93 3.24
N LEU A 224 -20.89 6.62 1.94
CA LEU A 224 -22.15 6.70 1.22
C LEU A 224 -23.21 5.81 1.87
N ASP A 225 -24.36 6.37 2.13
CA ASP A 225 -25.53 5.70 2.69
C ASP A 225 -26.47 5.10 1.64
N PHE A 226 -26.17 5.29 0.35
CA PHE A 226 -26.90 4.71 -0.78
C PHE A 226 -25.95 4.05 -1.79
N VAL A 227 -26.52 3.21 -2.66
CA VAL A 227 -25.84 2.69 -3.82
C VAL A 227 -26.33 3.48 -5.04
N PRO A 228 -25.45 4.26 -5.72
CA PRO A 228 -25.87 4.96 -6.94
C PRO A 228 -26.23 3.94 -8.03
N GLU A 229 -27.27 4.21 -8.82
CA GLU A 229 -27.57 3.37 -10.01
C GLU A 229 -26.48 3.57 -11.05
N TRP A 230 -26.05 4.82 -11.29
CA TRP A 230 -24.99 5.17 -12.20
C TRP A 230 -23.95 6.07 -11.56
N VAL A 231 -22.70 5.63 -11.51
CA VAL A 231 -21.58 6.39 -10.96
C VAL A 231 -20.51 6.65 -12.01
N ALA A 232 -20.06 7.91 -12.11
CA ALA A 232 -18.89 8.26 -12.89
C ALA A 232 -17.63 8.26 -11.99
N ILE A 233 -16.56 7.62 -12.43
CA ILE A 233 -15.26 7.60 -11.73
C ILE A 233 -14.23 8.36 -12.57
N ILE A 234 -13.71 9.46 -12.04
CA ILE A 234 -12.68 10.28 -12.69
C ILE A 234 -11.30 9.73 -12.31
N GLY A 235 -10.64 9.07 -13.26
CA GLY A 235 -9.35 8.40 -13.10
C GLY A 235 -9.46 6.88 -12.96
N SER A 236 -8.66 6.15 -13.74
CA SER A 236 -8.63 4.68 -13.82
C SER A 236 -7.41 4.05 -13.12
N GLY A 237 -6.89 4.71 -12.08
CA GLY A 237 -5.83 4.17 -11.22
C GLY A 237 -6.35 3.15 -10.20
N TYR A 238 -5.48 2.72 -9.27
CA TYR A 238 -5.79 1.71 -8.23
C TYR A 238 -7.11 1.98 -7.50
N ILE A 239 -7.30 3.22 -7.01
CA ILE A 239 -8.48 3.60 -6.24
C ILE A 239 -9.73 3.51 -7.10
N GLY A 240 -9.70 4.07 -8.32
CA GLY A 240 -10.83 4.04 -9.23
C GLY A 240 -11.24 2.60 -9.57
N LEU A 241 -10.27 1.71 -9.84
CA LEU A 241 -10.53 0.30 -10.13
C LEU A 241 -11.14 -0.45 -8.94
N GLU A 242 -10.61 -0.28 -7.74
CA GLU A 242 -11.15 -0.92 -6.54
C GLU A 242 -12.59 -0.49 -6.26
N PHE A 243 -12.89 0.80 -6.39
CA PHE A 243 -14.26 1.26 -6.21
C PHE A 243 -15.19 0.86 -7.36
N SER A 244 -14.69 0.75 -8.60
CA SER A 244 -15.50 0.18 -9.69
C SER A 244 -15.91 -1.26 -9.42
N ASP A 245 -15.02 -2.04 -8.79
CA ASP A 245 -15.33 -3.41 -8.34
C ASP A 245 -16.42 -3.42 -7.26
N VAL A 246 -16.30 -2.54 -6.25
CA VAL A 246 -17.31 -2.37 -5.20
C VAL A 246 -18.67 -1.99 -5.79
N TYR A 247 -18.73 -0.95 -6.62
CA TYR A 247 -20.00 -0.45 -7.17
C TYR A 247 -20.67 -1.47 -8.08
N THR A 248 -19.93 -2.06 -9.03
CA THR A 248 -20.52 -3.07 -9.93
C THR A 248 -20.98 -4.32 -9.20
N ALA A 249 -20.26 -4.76 -8.16
CA ALA A 249 -20.68 -5.89 -7.31
C ALA A 249 -21.97 -5.59 -6.54
N LEU A 250 -22.22 -4.33 -6.17
CA LEU A 250 -23.43 -3.88 -5.50
C LEU A 250 -24.59 -3.54 -6.47
N GLY A 251 -24.33 -3.51 -7.79
CA GLY A 251 -25.37 -3.35 -8.80
C GLY A 251 -25.36 -2.02 -9.54
N SER A 252 -24.34 -1.16 -9.35
CA SER A 252 -24.20 0.09 -10.08
C SER A 252 -23.67 -0.10 -11.50
N GLU A 253 -24.07 0.77 -12.42
CA GLU A 253 -23.33 1.03 -13.66
C GLU A 253 -22.18 2.02 -13.40
N VAL A 254 -21.05 1.82 -14.06
CA VAL A 254 -19.86 2.66 -13.89
C VAL A 254 -19.42 3.26 -15.21
N THR A 255 -19.06 4.56 -15.21
CA THR A 255 -18.38 5.20 -16.33
C THR A 255 -17.04 5.77 -15.89
N PHE A 256 -15.93 5.25 -16.44
CA PHE A 256 -14.63 5.86 -16.25
C PHE A 256 -14.43 7.08 -17.15
N ILE A 257 -13.89 8.16 -16.57
CA ILE A 257 -13.43 9.36 -17.28
C ILE A 257 -11.92 9.45 -17.08
N GLU A 258 -11.16 9.22 -18.16
CA GLU A 258 -9.70 9.12 -18.12
C GLU A 258 -9.05 10.12 -19.08
N ALA A 259 -8.11 10.91 -18.56
CA ALA A 259 -7.40 11.94 -19.33
C ALA A 259 -6.42 11.35 -20.35
N LEU A 260 -5.91 10.18 -20.10
CA LEU A 260 -4.99 9.48 -20.99
C LEU A 260 -5.73 8.63 -22.02
N PRO A 261 -5.07 8.27 -23.14
CA PRO A 261 -5.71 7.52 -24.23
C PRO A 261 -5.87 6.01 -23.91
N MET A 262 -5.75 5.64 -22.65
CA MET A 262 -5.83 4.24 -22.20
C MET A 262 -6.27 4.16 -20.73
N LEU A 263 -6.93 3.08 -20.38
CA LEU A 263 -7.21 2.73 -18.99
C LEU A 263 -5.95 2.22 -18.29
N MET A 264 -5.89 2.38 -16.96
CA MET A 264 -4.84 1.81 -16.12
C MET A 264 -3.42 2.18 -16.56
N PRO A 265 -3.12 3.48 -16.75
CA PRO A 265 -1.87 3.94 -17.37
C PRO A 265 -0.62 3.65 -16.53
N THR A 266 -0.78 3.31 -15.26
CA THR A 266 0.33 3.03 -14.32
C THR A 266 0.72 1.55 -14.24
N PHE A 267 -0.05 0.67 -14.91
CA PHE A 267 0.23 -0.76 -14.93
C PHE A 267 1.06 -1.16 -16.15
N ASP A 268 1.72 -2.31 -16.08
CA ASP A 268 2.32 -2.94 -17.26
C ASP A 268 1.28 -3.10 -18.37
N ARG A 269 1.66 -2.80 -19.61
CA ARG A 269 0.73 -2.76 -20.75
C ARG A 269 -0.01 -4.06 -21.01
N GLU A 270 0.67 -5.19 -20.81
CA GLU A 270 0.05 -6.49 -21.01
C GLU A 270 -0.96 -6.78 -19.91
N ILE A 271 -0.61 -6.47 -18.67
CA ILE A 271 -1.51 -6.58 -17.52
C ILE A 271 -2.71 -5.64 -17.67
N ALA A 272 -2.51 -4.39 -18.10
CA ALA A 272 -3.62 -3.45 -18.34
C ALA A 272 -4.61 -3.99 -19.39
N LYS A 273 -4.10 -4.62 -20.48
CA LYS A 273 -4.97 -5.27 -21.50
C LYS A 273 -5.72 -6.47 -20.95
N GLN A 274 -5.08 -7.28 -20.08
CA GLN A 274 -5.77 -8.39 -19.43
C GLN A 274 -6.81 -7.88 -18.44
N ALA A 275 -6.48 -6.86 -17.65
CA ALA A 275 -7.41 -6.22 -16.72
C ALA A 275 -8.63 -5.62 -17.45
N GLU A 276 -8.45 -4.97 -18.59
CA GLU A 276 -9.58 -4.51 -19.40
C GLU A 276 -10.51 -5.65 -19.81
N ARG A 277 -9.95 -6.80 -20.21
CA ARG A 277 -10.73 -7.99 -20.61
C ARG A 277 -11.46 -8.65 -19.43
N MET A 278 -10.86 -8.63 -18.25
CA MET A 278 -11.34 -9.37 -17.08
C MET A 278 -12.17 -8.51 -16.12
N LEU A 279 -11.85 -7.21 -16.00
CA LEU A 279 -12.48 -6.31 -15.04
C LEU A 279 -13.49 -5.34 -15.67
N ILE A 280 -13.27 -4.93 -16.92
CA ILE A 280 -14.06 -3.86 -17.55
C ILE A 280 -15.14 -4.47 -18.47
N ARG A 281 -14.73 -5.26 -19.48
CA ARG A 281 -15.67 -5.77 -20.51
C ARG A 281 -16.81 -6.65 -20.02
N PRO A 282 -16.64 -7.53 -19.02
CA PRO A 282 -17.72 -8.40 -18.54
C PRO A 282 -18.66 -7.71 -17.55
N ARG A 283 -18.42 -6.47 -17.17
CA ARG A 283 -19.17 -5.73 -16.17
C ARG A 283 -19.91 -4.55 -16.80
N PRO A 284 -20.91 -3.96 -16.15
CA PRO A 284 -21.59 -2.76 -16.60
C PRO A 284 -20.68 -1.52 -16.42
N ILE A 285 -19.55 -1.52 -17.14
CA ILE A 285 -18.55 -0.45 -17.10
C ILE A 285 -18.34 0.11 -18.51
N ASP A 286 -18.62 1.40 -18.68
CA ASP A 286 -18.27 2.19 -19.84
C ASP A 286 -17.08 3.10 -19.53
N TYR A 287 -16.49 3.73 -20.57
CA TYR A 287 -15.36 4.64 -20.36
C TYR A 287 -15.23 5.71 -21.45
N ARG A 288 -14.68 6.86 -21.07
CA ARG A 288 -14.29 7.96 -21.93
C ARG A 288 -12.81 8.21 -21.77
N LEU A 289 -12.03 8.03 -22.83
CA LEU A 289 -10.57 8.19 -22.85
C LEU A 289 -10.14 9.47 -23.54
N GLY A 290 -9.02 10.05 -23.13
CA GLY A 290 -8.48 11.28 -23.71
C GLY A 290 -9.35 12.50 -23.40
N VAL A 291 -10.10 12.48 -22.29
CA VAL A 291 -10.99 13.57 -21.89
C VAL A 291 -10.75 14.01 -20.45
N PHE A 292 -10.94 15.30 -20.18
CA PHE A 292 -10.97 15.85 -18.84
C PHE A 292 -12.41 16.13 -18.40
N ALA A 293 -12.75 15.83 -17.16
CA ALA A 293 -13.90 16.40 -16.48
C ALA A 293 -13.58 17.87 -16.16
N SER A 294 -13.96 18.79 -17.02
CA SER A 294 -13.60 20.22 -16.94
C SER A 294 -14.47 20.99 -15.94
N GLU A 295 -15.69 20.52 -15.73
CA GLU A 295 -16.64 21.07 -14.77
C GLU A 295 -17.48 19.92 -14.20
N VAL A 296 -17.55 19.85 -12.88
CA VAL A 296 -18.39 18.87 -12.16
C VAL A 296 -19.20 19.62 -11.12
N THR A 297 -20.51 19.55 -11.27
CA THR A 297 -21.47 20.21 -10.37
C THR A 297 -22.24 19.17 -9.59
N PRO A 298 -22.25 19.24 -8.26
CA PRO A 298 -23.02 18.32 -7.42
C PRO A 298 -24.52 18.38 -7.71
N GLY A 299 -25.17 17.22 -7.54
CA GLY A 299 -26.61 17.06 -7.55
C GLY A 299 -27.24 17.15 -6.16
N VAL A 300 -28.36 16.47 -6.01
CA VAL A 300 -29.04 16.23 -4.72
C VAL A 300 -29.44 14.76 -4.72
N PRO A 301 -29.00 13.96 -3.75
CA PRO A 301 -29.27 12.51 -3.75
C PRO A 301 -30.77 12.21 -3.91
N GLY A 302 -31.12 11.38 -4.91
CA GLY A 302 -32.51 10.99 -5.21
C GLY A 302 -33.42 12.05 -5.81
N GLU A 303 -32.94 13.30 -6.01
CA GLU A 303 -33.74 14.43 -6.54
C GLU A 303 -33.17 15.02 -7.82
N LYS A 304 -31.86 15.28 -7.85
CA LYS A 304 -31.18 15.92 -8.98
C LYS A 304 -29.84 15.24 -9.23
N PRO A 305 -29.53 14.80 -10.48
CA PRO A 305 -28.24 14.21 -10.82
C PRO A 305 -27.08 15.22 -10.70
N ALA A 306 -25.89 14.70 -10.47
CA ALA A 306 -24.65 15.43 -10.66
C ALA A 306 -24.35 15.57 -12.17
N THR A 307 -23.79 16.70 -12.57
CA THR A 307 -23.50 17.00 -13.99
C THR A 307 -21.99 17.04 -14.21
N ILE A 308 -21.52 16.36 -15.25
CA ILE A 308 -20.13 16.34 -15.66
C ILE A 308 -20.00 16.85 -17.10
N LYS A 309 -19.24 17.93 -17.28
CA LYS A 309 -18.88 18.45 -18.60
C LYS A 309 -17.48 17.96 -18.96
N MET A 310 -17.36 17.28 -20.08
CA MET A 310 -16.10 16.72 -20.58
C MET A 310 -15.57 17.52 -21.76
N ILE A 311 -14.25 17.71 -21.76
CA ILE A 311 -13.50 18.32 -22.86
C ILE A 311 -12.40 17.39 -23.33
N ASP A 312 -12.06 17.45 -24.61
CA ASP A 312 -10.91 16.73 -25.16
C ASP A 312 -9.61 17.14 -24.46
N ALA A 313 -8.79 16.17 -24.09
CA ALA A 313 -7.58 16.42 -23.31
C ALA A 313 -6.52 17.24 -24.06
N LYS A 314 -6.53 17.20 -25.42
CA LYS A 314 -5.57 17.90 -26.27
C LYS A 314 -6.12 19.21 -26.82
N THR A 315 -7.31 19.17 -27.46
CA THR A 315 -7.91 20.34 -28.12
C THR A 315 -8.63 21.28 -27.18
N LYS A 316 -9.03 20.78 -25.99
CA LYS A 316 -9.85 21.50 -24.99
C LYS A 316 -11.27 21.83 -25.48
N GLU A 317 -11.70 21.26 -26.60
CA GLU A 317 -13.05 21.41 -27.10
C GLU A 317 -14.02 20.56 -26.29
N HIS A 318 -15.27 21.02 -26.19
CA HIS A 318 -16.34 20.26 -25.52
C HIS A 318 -16.60 18.95 -26.28
N VAL A 319 -16.66 17.84 -25.55
CA VAL A 319 -16.95 16.50 -26.09
C VAL A 319 -18.36 16.06 -25.74
N GLU A 320 -18.69 16.04 -24.46
CA GLU A 320 -19.95 15.49 -23.95
C GLU A 320 -20.27 16.09 -22.57
N THR A 321 -21.56 16.12 -22.24
CA THR A 321 -22.03 16.40 -20.88
C THR A 321 -22.92 15.23 -20.46
N ILE A 322 -22.63 14.63 -19.30
CA ILE A 322 -23.43 13.53 -18.74
C ILE A 322 -24.01 13.92 -17.40
N GLU A 323 -25.11 13.29 -17.06
CA GLU A 323 -25.79 13.40 -15.76
C GLU A 323 -25.79 12.03 -15.09
N VAL A 324 -25.31 11.94 -13.86
CA VAL A 324 -25.13 10.69 -13.11
C VAL A 324 -25.59 10.87 -11.67
N ASP A 325 -25.92 9.77 -10.97
CA ASP A 325 -26.34 9.85 -9.56
C ASP A 325 -25.19 10.25 -8.65
N ALA A 326 -23.98 9.84 -9.00
CA ALA A 326 -22.80 10.12 -8.19
C ALA A 326 -21.52 10.24 -9.04
N VAL A 327 -20.55 11.00 -8.54
CA VAL A 327 -19.23 11.18 -9.14
C VAL A 327 -18.15 10.92 -8.10
N MET A 328 -17.26 9.97 -8.39
CA MET A 328 -16.08 9.72 -7.58
C MET A 328 -14.83 10.34 -8.20
N VAL A 329 -14.14 11.19 -7.44
CA VAL A 329 -12.86 11.79 -7.85
C VAL A 329 -11.72 10.88 -7.40
N ALA A 330 -11.10 10.17 -8.36
CA ALA A 330 -10.00 9.23 -8.15
C ALA A 330 -8.75 9.60 -8.96
N THR A 331 -8.48 10.91 -9.10
CA THR A 331 -7.43 11.50 -9.94
C THR A 331 -6.04 11.50 -9.33
N GLY A 332 -5.85 10.80 -8.21
CA GLY A 332 -4.59 10.70 -7.49
C GLY A 332 -4.57 11.47 -6.17
N ARG A 333 -3.37 11.64 -5.63
CA ARG A 333 -3.15 12.26 -4.31
C ARG A 333 -2.02 13.29 -4.38
N VAL A 334 -2.10 14.30 -3.54
CA VAL A 334 -1.05 15.32 -3.39
C VAL A 334 -0.51 15.32 -1.96
N PRO A 335 0.77 15.68 -1.75
CA PRO A 335 1.38 15.67 -0.42
C PRO A 335 0.71 16.69 0.50
N ASN A 336 0.54 16.31 1.77
CA ASN A 336 -0.05 17.15 2.82
C ASN A 336 1.02 17.97 3.54
N THR A 337 1.85 18.68 2.80
CA THR A 337 3.00 19.44 3.30
C THR A 337 2.72 20.92 3.55
N LYS A 338 1.55 21.39 3.12
CA LYS A 338 1.09 22.75 3.40
C LYS A 338 1.00 22.95 4.92
N ASP A 339 1.43 24.08 5.40
CA ASP A 339 1.41 24.45 6.82
C ASP A 339 2.26 23.54 7.74
N CYS A 340 3.24 22.78 7.19
CA CYS A 340 4.20 22.01 7.98
C CYS A 340 5.39 22.84 8.50
N GLY A 341 5.49 24.12 8.14
CA GLY A 341 6.58 25.01 8.56
C GLY A 341 7.90 24.81 7.80
N LEU A 342 7.82 24.27 6.57
CA LEU A 342 8.99 23.98 5.72
C LEU A 342 9.80 25.25 5.41
N GLU A 343 9.12 26.39 5.30
CA GLU A 343 9.71 27.71 5.09
C GLU A 343 10.68 28.13 6.19
N SER A 344 10.52 27.63 7.42
CA SER A 344 11.42 27.93 8.55
C SER A 344 12.85 27.41 8.34
N LEU A 345 13.03 26.49 7.37
CA LEU A 345 14.31 25.89 6.98
C LEU A 345 14.63 26.11 5.50
N ASN A 346 13.91 27.01 4.83
CA ASN A 346 14.05 27.28 3.39
C ASN A 346 13.96 26.03 2.52
N ILE A 347 13.04 25.11 2.89
CA ILE A 347 12.81 23.87 2.12
C ILE A 347 11.87 24.18 0.98
N GLU A 348 12.35 24.00 -0.25
CA GLU A 348 11.58 24.11 -1.48
C GLU A 348 10.94 22.76 -1.82
N THR A 349 9.70 22.79 -2.26
CA THR A 349 8.97 21.59 -2.66
C THR A 349 8.70 21.60 -4.16
N ASN A 350 8.72 20.40 -4.77
CA ASN A 350 8.27 20.22 -6.14
C ASN A 350 6.81 19.72 -6.13
N ARG A 351 5.86 20.56 -6.53
CA ARG A 351 4.40 20.27 -6.45
C ARG A 351 3.94 19.83 -5.05
N GLY A 352 4.59 20.35 -4.01
CA GLY A 352 4.34 20.01 -2.61
C GLY A 352 5.17 18.83 -2.09
N PHE A 353 5.83 18.04 -2.93
CA PHE A 353 6.71 16.94 -2.50
C PHE A 353 8.04 17.48 -1.95
N VAL A 354 8.44 16.91 -0.81
CA VAL A 354 9.70 17.20 -0.14
C VAL A 354 10.82 16.32 -0.71
N ALA A 355 11.87 16.93 -1.28
CA ALA A 355 12.99 16.18 -1.80
C ALA A 355 13.79 15.52 -0.67
N VAL A 356 14.19 14.27 -0.88
CA VAL A 356 14.99 13.48 0.07
C VAL A 356 16.18 12.83 -0.62
N ASP A 357 17.18 12.46 0.16
CA ASP A 357 18.24 11.56 -0.29
C ASP A 357 17.84 10.07 -0.10
N GLU A 358 18.73 9.15 -0.46
CA GLU A 358 18.50 7.69 -0.34
C GLU A 358 18.27 7.22 1.11
N LYS A 359 18.72 7.98 2.12
CA LYS A 359 18.53 7.72 3.56
C LYS A 359 17.29 8.41 4.12
N MET A 360 16.43 8.96 3.26
CA MET A 360 15.20 9.71 3.61
C MET A 360 15.49 11.06 4.30
N ARG A 361 16.74 11.59 4.27
CA ARG A 361 17.04 12.91 4.81
C ARG A 361 16.55 13.99 3.86
N VAL A 362 15.95 15.02 4.43
CA VAL A 362 15.39 16.15 3.66
C VAL A 362 16.51 16.96 3.00
N LYS A 363 16.28 17.32 1.75
CA LYS A 363 17.11 18.28 1.00
C LYS A 363 16.41 19.64 0.96
N THR A 364 17.16 20.72 0.96
CA THR A 364 16.60 22.08 0.87
C THR A 364 15.88 22.32 -0.47
N SER A 365 16.31 21.64 -1.54
CA SER A 365 15.65 21.54 -2.85
C SER A 365 16.03 20.22 -3.52
N ALA A 366 15.58 19.93 -4.74
CA ALA A 366 15.95 18.71 -5.48
C ALA A 366 17.47 18.52 -5.60
N ASP A 367 18.20 19.60 -5.87
CA ASP A 367 19.66 19.63 -5.98
C ASP A 367 20.34 20.32 -4.77
N GLY A 368 19.56 20.60 -3.71
CA GLY A 368 20.01 21.33 -2.53
C GLY A 368 20.77 20.47 -1.52
N GLU A 369 21.24 21.14 -0.46
CA GLU A 369 21.98 20.50 0.62
C GLU A 369 21.06 19.64 1.50
N VAL A 370 21.62 18.55 2.03
CA VAL A 370 20.94 17.66 2.98
C VAL A 370 20.91 18.31 4.37
N ILE A 371 19.74 18.28 5.02
CA ILE A 371 19.56 18.67 6.42
C ILE A 371 19.77 17.41 7.28
N PRO A 372 20.89 17.28 8.01
CA PRO A 372 21.31 15.98 8.57
C PRO A 372 20.36 15.34 9.58
N ASN A 373 19.59 16.16 10.32
CA ASN A 373 18.70 15.74 11.41
C ASN A 373 17.22 15.82 11.05
N LEU A 374 16.91 16.03 9.76
CA LEU A 374 15.53 16.12 9.30
C LEU A 374 15.27 15.06 8.21
N TYR A 375 14.23 14.27 8.41
CA TYR A 375 13.81 13.17 7.52
C TYR A 375 12.41 13.44 7.00
N CYS A 376 12.08 12.90 5.81
CA CYS A 376 10.72 12.90 5.30
C CYS A 376 10.38 11.52 4.71
N ILE A 377 9.26 10.95 5.18
CA ILE A 377 8.83 9.59 4.81
C ILE A 377 7.39 9.56 4.27
N GLY A 378 7.09 8.51 3.54
CA GLY A 378 5.76 8.23 2.98
C GLY A 378 5.40 9.19 1.86
N ASP A 379 4.08 9.39 1.68
CA ASP A 379 3.53 10.11 0.53
C ASP A 379 4.08 11.52 0.37
N ALA A 380 4.52 12.15 1.45
CA ALA A 380 5.02 13.53 1.43
C ALA A 380 6.34 13.70 0.65
N ASN A 381 7.15 12.64 0.51
CA ASN A 381 8.37 12.69 -0.30
C ASN A 381 8.16 12.26 -1.77
N GLY A 382 7.03 11.63 -2.09
CA GLY A 382 6.66 11.24 -3.45
C GLY A 382 7.48 10.10 -4.05
N VAL A 383 8.40 9.47 -3.30
CA VAL A 383 9.22 8.36 -3.81
C VAL A 383 8.36 7.13 -4.09
N MET A 384 7.49 6.77 -3.14
CA MET A 384 6.52 5.69 -3.31
C MET A 384 5.34 5.88 -2.36
N MET A 385 4.15 6.14 -2.91
CA MET A 385 2.95 6.49 -2.14
C MET A 385 2.16 5.22 -1.74
N LEU A 386 2.80 4.35 -0.96
CA LEU A 386 2.24 3.10 -0.43
C LEU A 386 2.44 3.01 1.08
N ALA A 387 1.44 2.47 1.78
CA ALA A 387 1.45 2.38 3.25
C ALA A 387 2.65 1.60 3.80
N HIS A 388 2.95 0.43 3.23
CA HIS A 388 4.08 -0.41 3.63
C HIS A 388 5.43 0.19 3.23
N ALA A 389 5.51 0.94 2.12
CA ALA A 389 6.70 1.71 1.77
C ALA A 389 6.97 2.81 2.81
N ALA A 390 5.92 3.54 3.24
CA ALA A 390 6.05 4.56 4.28
C ALA A 390 6.56 3.98 5.60
N SER A 391 6.08 2.79 6.01
CA SER A 391 6.57 2.08 7.20
C SER A 391 8.04 1.66 7.05
N ALA A 392 8.43 1.10 5.91
CA ALA A 392 9.82 0.73 5.63
C ALA A 392 10.75 1.95 5.61
N GLN A 393 10.34 3.07 5.01
CA GLN A 393 11.06 4.33 5.05
C GLN A 393 11.21 4.86 6.49
N GLY A 394 10.17 4.70 7.33
CA GLY A 394 10.20 5.08 8.74
C GLY A 394 11.24 4.28 9.53
N ILE A 395 11.30 2.97 9.34
CA ILE A 395 12.32 2.10 9.93
C ILE A 395 13.71 2.52 9.44
N SER A 396 13.88 2.74 8.13
CA SER A 396 15.14 3.17 7.53
C SER A 396 15.64 4.50 8.11
N ALA A 397 14.76 5.49 8.25
CA ALA A 397 15.11 6.77 8.86
C ALA A 397 15.62 6.60 10.29
N VAL A 398 14.94 5.77 11.11
CA VAL A 398 15.34 5.50 12.49
C VAL A 398 16.67 4.73 12.55
N GLU A 399 16.92 3.75 11.67
CA GLU A 399 18.22 3.07 11.58
C GLU A 399 19.35 4.08 11.30
N ASN A 400 19.14 5.00 10.36
CA ASN A 400 20.11 6.05 10.06
C ASN A 400 20.31 7.04 11.22
N ILE A 401 19.26 7.38 11.97
CA ILE A 401 19.34 8.18 13.21
C ILE A 401 20.21 7.46 14.26
N CYS A 402 20.09 6.14 14.33
CA CYS A 402 20.91 5.31 15.24
C CYS A 402 22.35 5.09 14.74
N GLY A 403 22.74 5.66 13.61
CA GLY A 403 24.07 5.49 13.02
C GLY A 403 24.29 4.15 12.31
N ARG A 404 23.23 3.38 12.07
CA ARG A 404 23.25 2.15 11.26
C ARG A 404 22.76 2.49 9.85
N GLU A 405 23.68 2.47 8.90
CA GLU A 405 23.36 2.82 7.51
C GLU A 405 22.32 1.84 6.94
N HIS A 406 21.20 2.40 6.47
CA HIS A 406 20.13 1.66 5.86
C HIS A 406 19.47 2.45 4.72
N VAL A 407 19.26 1.79 3.60
CA VAL A 407 18.60 2.33 2.41
C VAL A 407 17.49 1.37 1.99
N VAL A 408 16.29 1.91 1.76
CA VAL A 408 15.16 1.09 1.27
C VAL A 408 15.34 0.80 -0.21
N ASN A 409 15.33 -0.48 -0.59
CA ASN A 409 15.25 -0.89 -1.99
C ASN A 409 13.81 -0.70 -2.50
N HIS A 410 13.51 0.48 -3.04
CA HIS A 410 12.16 0.80 -3.53
C HIS A 410 11.74 -0.03 -4.75
N GLU A 411 12.69 -0.54 -5.56
CA GLU A 411 12.37 -1.42 -6.69
C GLU A 411 11.80 -2.77 -6.23
N ALA A 412 12.15 -3.21 -5.02
CA ALA A 412 11.64 -4.45 -4.45
C ALA A 412 10.33 -4.27 -3.65
N VAL A 413 9.79 -3.05 -3.56
CA VAL A 413 8.52 -2.83 -2.86
C VAL A 413 7.35 -3.23 -3.77
N PRO A 414 6.52 -4.22 -3.38
CA PRO A 414 5.41 -4.66 -4.20
C PRO A 414 4.24 -3.68 -4.11
N ALA A 415 3.41 -3.65 -5.15
CA ALA A 415 2.13 -2.93 -5.17
C ALA A 415 0.99 -3.87 -5.57
N ALA A 416 -0.20 -3.66 -5.02
CA ALA A 416 -1.38 -4.44 -5.33
C ALA A 416 -2.63 -3.57 -5.48
N CYS A 417 -3.52 -4.00 -6.39
CA CYS A 417 -4.87 -3.50 -6.58
C CYS A 417 -5.83 -4.66 -6.27
N PHE A 418 -6.73 -4.44 -5.32
CA PHE A 418 -7.55 -5.49 -4.72
C PHE A 418 -8.91 -5.67 -5.41
N THR A 419 -8.92 -5.55 -6.74
CA THR A 419 -10.05 -5.93 -7.58
C THR A 419 -10.23 -7.45 -7.58
N HIS A 420 -11.29 -7.95 -8.20
CA HIS A 420 -11.44 -9.38 -8.45
C HIS A 420 -11.53 -9.66 -9.96
N PRO A 421 -10.50 -10.32 -10.54
CA PRO A 421 -9.26 -10.75 -9.91
C PRO A 421 -8.35 -9.59 -9.50
N GLU A 422 -7.42 -9.88 -8.57
CA GLU A 422 -6.42 -8.93 -8.08
C GLU A 422 -5.34 -8.66 -9.13
N ILE A 423 -4.72 -7.47 -9.04
CA ILE A 423 -3.53 -7.13 -9.83
C ILE A 423 -2.39 -6.81 -8.86
N ALA A 424 -1.22 -7.38 -9.08
CA ALA A 424 -0.03 -7.08 -8.28
C ALA A 424 1.22 -6.96 -9.13
N MET A 425 2.18 -6.17 -8.64
CA MET A 425 3.43 -5.95 -9.36
C MET A 425 4.59 -5.66 -8.41
N VAL A 426 5.80 -5.93 -8.87
CA VAL A 426 7.06 -5.50 -8.25
C VAL A 426 8.12 -5.29 -9.33
N GLY A 427 9.01 -4.34 -9.11
CA GLY A 427 10.08 -4.01 -10.04
C GLY A 427 9.61 -3.23 -11.27
N LEU A 428 10.29 -3.42 -12.39
CA LEU A 428 10.09 -2.66 -13.61
C LEU A 428 8.91 -3.18 -14.44
N THR A 429 8.14 -2.29 -15.05
CA THR A 429 7.26 -2.65 -16.16
C THR A 429 8.10 -3.07 -17.37
N GLU A 430 7.49 -3.75 -18.35
CA GLU A 430 8.22 -4.15 -19.56
C GLU A 430 8.82 -2.94 -20.29
N GLU A 431 8.10 -1.82 -20.39
CA GLU A 431 8.59 -0.60 -21.01
C GLU A 431 9.84 -0.05 -20.28
N GLN A 432 9.77 0.06 -18.96
CA GLN A 432 10.92 0.50 -18.13
C GLN A 432 12.10 -0.48 -18.21
N ALA A 433 11.81 -1.78 -18.28
CA ALA A 433 12.84 -2.81 -18.41
C ALA A 433 13.54 -2.76 -19.77
N VAL A 434 12.81 -2.48 -20.85
CA VAL A 434 13.38 -2.26 -22.20
C VAL A 434 14.28 -1.03 -22.20
N GLU A 435 13.79 0.11 -21.69
CA GLU A 435 14.59 1.35 -21.60
C GLU A 435 15.87 1.16 -20.80
N ARG A 436 15.78 0.47 -19.65
CA ARG A 436 16.97 0.16 -18.83
C ARG A 436 17.92 -0.79 -19.53
N ALA A 437 17.39 -1.82 -20.19
CA ALA A 437 18.19 -2.81 -20.94
C ALA A 437 18.99 -2.14 -22.07
N GLU A 438 18.36 -1.23 -22.81
CA GLU A 438 19.03 -0.45 -23.85
C GLU A 438 20.12 0.47 -23.28
N ALA A 439 19.81 1.18 -22.16
CA ALA A 439 20.76 2.10 -21.52
C ALA A 439 21.98 1.38 -20.90
N GLU A 440 21.80 0.19 -20.35
CA GLU A 440 22.83 -0.59 -19.66
C GLU A 440 23.47 -1.69 -20.53
N GLY A 441 22.98 -1.91 -21.76
CA GLY A 441 23.55 -2.85 -22.73
C GLY A 441 23.33 -4.33 -22.42
N TRP A 442 22.14 -4.71 -21.94
CA TRP A 442 21.74 -6.10 -21.72
C TRP A 442 20.45 -6.45 -22.46
N GLU A 443 20.14 -7.72 -22.56
CA GLU A 443 18.94 -8.21 -23.26
C GLU A 443 17.85 -8.59 -22.27
N LEU A 444 16.61 -8.10 -22.48
CA LEU A 444 15.44 -8.42 -21.68
C LEU A 444 14.94 -9.83 -22.02
N GLY A 445 14.79 -10.66 -21.00
CA GLY A 445 14.08 -11.92 -21.04
C GLY A 445 12.68 -11.79 -20.47
N LYS A 446 11.73 -12.57 -21.02
CA LYS A 446 10.33 -12.61 -20.58
C LYS A 446 9.87 -14.05 -20.48
N SER A 447 9.06 -14.34 -19.45
CA SER A 447 8.36 -15.61 -19.29
C SER A 447 7.01 -15.37 -18.65
N GLN A 448 6.11 -16.34 -18.76
CA GLN A 448 4.73 -16.22 -18.29
C GLN A 448 4.22 -17.58 -17.82
N GLY A 449 3.57 -17.58 -16.64
CA GLY A 449 2.69 -18.65 -16.17
C GLY A 449 1.23 -18.28 -16.37
N ASN A 450 0.36 -19.29 -16.46
CA ASN A 450 -1.04 -19.09 -16.78
C ASN A 450 -1.94 -19.77 -15.76
N PHE A 451 -2.86 -19.04 -15.13
CA PHE A 451 -3.81 -19.61 -14.16
C PHE A 451 -4.72 -20.69 -14.77
N ARG A 452 -4.91 -20.70 -16.10
CA ARG A 452 -5.65 -21.77 -16.80
C ARG A 452 -4.98 -23.14 -16.75
N ALA A 453 -3.68 -23.18 -16.48
CA ALA A 453 -2.92 -24.42 -16.27
C ALA A 453 -2.80 -24.77 -14.78
N ASN A 454 -3.22 -23.89 -13.87
CA ASN A 454 -3.07 -24.07 -12.43
C ASN A 454 -4.25 -24.87 -11.84
N SER A 455 -3.98 -26.03 -11.28
CA SER A 455 -4.97 -26.96 -10.74
C SER A 455 -5.81 -26.33 -9.61
N LYS A 456 -5.21 -25.52 -8.74
CA LYS A 456 -5.90 -24.87 -7.62
C LYS A 456 -6.84 -23.78 -8.13
N ALA A 457 -6.41 -22.96 -9.09
CA ALA A 457 -7.24 -21.94 -9.72
C ALA A 457 -8.45 -22.57 -10.43
N LEU A 458 -8.23 -23.69 -11.15
CA LEU A 458 -9.31 -24.42 -11.80
C LEU A 458 -10.28 -25.04 -10.81
N ALA A 459 -9.80 -25.56 -9.68
CA ALA A 459 -10.65 -26.11 -8.62
C ALA A 459 -11.56 -25.05 -7.97
N GLU A 460 -11.14 -23.80 -7.96
CA GLU A 460 -11.92 -22.66 -7.46
C GLU A 460 -12.78 -22.00 -8.54
N GLY A 461 -12.72 -22.47 -9.80
CA GLY A 461 -13.41 -21.84 -10.93
C GLY A 461 -12.78 -20.51 -11.39
N GLU A 462 -11.57 -20.20 -10.92
CA GLU A 462 -10.89 -18.90 -11.07
C GLU A 462 -9.65 -18.99 -11.97
N GLY A 463 -9.73 -19.79 -13.04
CA GLY A 463 -8.62 -20.03 -13.96
C GLY A 463 -8.24 -18.85 -14.88
N ALA A 464 -8.79 -17.66 -14.68
CA ALA A 464 -8.44 -16.48 -15.47
C ALA A 464 -7.23 -15.75 -14.87
N GLY A 465 -6.27 -15.35 -15.74
CA GLY A 465 -5.12 -14.56 -15.31
C GLY A 465 -3.78 -15.10 -15.75
N ILE A 466 -2.75 -14.29 -15.49
CA ILE A 466 -1.35 -14.56 -15.86
C ILE A 466 -0.39 -14.05 -14.79
N ALA A 467 0.78 -14.68 -14.70
CA ALA A 467 1.96 -14.15 -14.00
C ALA A 467 3.07 -13.93 -15.02
N LYS A 468 3.50 -12.69 -15.24
CA LYS A 468 4.54 -12.27 -16.17
C LYS A 468 5.82 -11.97 -15.42
N VAL A 469 6.92 -12.58 -15.81
CA VAL A 469 8.25 -12.41 -15.23
C VAL A 469 9.19 -11.76 -16.25
N LEU A 470 9.87 -10.70 -15.82
CA LEU A 470 10.89 -9.97 -16.58
C LEU A 470 12.25 -10.21 -15.91
N PHE A 471 13.27 -10.52 -16.71
CA PHE A 471 14.60 -10.81 -16.20
C PHE A 471 15.71 -10.37 -17.18
N ASN A 472 16.88 -10.07 -16.64
CA ASN A 472 18.07 -9.81 -17.45
C ASN A 472 18.65 -11.14 -17.96
N LYS A 473 18.69 -11.36 -19.28
CA LYS A 473 19.17 -12.62 -19.86
C LYS A 473 20.63 -12.96 -19.53
N SER A 474 21.47 -11.94 -19.34
CA SER A 474 22.91 -12.16 -19.08
C SER A 474 23.17 -12.61 -17.65
N THR A 475 22.43 -12.05 -16.68
CA THR A 475 22.60 -12.33 -15.24
C THR A 475 21.53 -13.27 -14.70
N GLU A 476 20.50 -13.53 -15.47
CA GLU A 476 19.27 -14.27 -15.11
C GLU A 476 18.50 -13.64 -13.91
N LYS A 477 18.88 -12.45 -13.43
CA LYS A 477 18.22 -11.79 -12.31
C LYS A 477 16.83 -11.30 -12.69
N VAL A 478 15.86 -11.50 -11.78
CA VAL A 478 14.51 -10.95 -11.90
C VAL A 478 14.57 -9.43 -11.76
N VAL A 479 13.95 -8.72 -12.70
CA VAL A 479 13.88 -7.24 -12.71
C VAL A 479 12.47 -6.70 -12.58
N GLY A 480 11.45 -7.53 -12.83
CA GLY A 480 10.06 -7.15 -12.66
C GLY A 480 9.12 -8.35 -12.75
N VAL A 481 8.05 -8.33 -11.97
CA VAL A 481 6.98 -9.33 -12.03
C VAL A 481 5.62 -8.65 -11.92
N HIS A 482 4.68 -9.09 -12.76
CA HIS A 482 3.35 -8.54 -12.86
C HIS A 482 2.33 -9.68 -12.91
N ILE A 483 1.36 -9.67 -12.02
CA ILE A 483 0.35 -10.72 -11.88
C ILE A 483 -1.04 -10.09 -12.00
N ILE A 484 -1.90 -10.72 -12.77
CA ILE A 484 -3.35 -10.52 -12.67
C ILE A 484 -3.99 -11.90 -12.48
N GLY A 485 -4.72 -12.09 -11.40
CA GLY A 485 -5.33 -13.36 -11.06
C GLY A 485 -5.76 -13.40 -9.59
N ILE A 486 -6.37 -14.51 -9.21
CA ILE A 486 -6.77 -14.75 -7.83
C ILE A 486 -5.55 -14.73 -6.90
N HIS A 487 -5.67 -14.03 -5.75
CA HIS A 487 -4.62 -13.87 -4.74
C HIS A 487 -3.28 -13.28 -5.24
N ALA A 488 -3.30 -12.47 -6.31
CA ALA A 488 -2.10 -11.85 -6.85
C ALA A 488 -1.36 -11.00 -5.81
N ALA A 489 -2.09 -10.35 -4.89
CA ALA A 489 -1.53 -9.53 -3.82
C ALA A 489 -0.69 -10.33 -2.82
N ASP A 490 -1.04 -11.59 -2.57
CA ASP A 490 -0.26 -12.48 -1.70
C ASP A 490 0.91 -13.12 -2.47
N LEU A 491 0.66 -13.52 -3.72
CA LEU A 491 1.66 -14.19 -4.57
C LEU A 491 2.86 -13.30 -4.90
N ILE A 492 2.66 -12.00 -5.05
CA ILE A 492 3.72 -11.05 -5.42
C ILE A 492 4.84 -10.97 -4.37
N GLN A 493 4.61 -11.40 -3.13
CA GLN A 493 5.60 -11.30 -2.06
C GLN A 493 6.83 -12.18 -2.32
N GLU A 494 6.69 -13.37 -2.89
CA GLU A 494 7.81 -14.20 -3.33
C GLU A 494 8.69 -13.44 -4.33
N CYS A 495 8.06 -12.80 -5.31
CA CYS A 495 8.74 -12.03 -6.34
C CYS A 495 9.44 -10.78 -5.77
N SER A 496 8.81 -10.11 -4.79
CA SER A 496 9.42 -9.00 -4.05
C SER A 496 10.71 -9.43 -3.34
N ASN A 497 10.68 -10.58 -2.67
CA ASN A 497 11.86 -11.16 -2.03
C ASN A 497 12.96 -11.50 -3.06
N ALA A 498 12.58 -12.03 -4.21
CA ALA A 498 13.50 -12.35 -5.29
C ALA A 498 14.19 -11.10 -5.86
N VAL A 499 13.45 -10.04 -6.13
CA VAL A 499 14.00 -8.75 -6.59
C VAL A 499 14.92 -8.15 -5.52
N ALA A 500 14.50 -8.15 -4.25
CA ALA A 500 15.29 -7.62 -3.14
C ALA A 500 16.64 -8.34 -2.97
N ALA A 501 16.63 -9.67 -3.11
CA ALA A 501 17.82 -10.52 -2.98
C ALA A 501 18.67 -10.59 -4.28
N GLY A 502 18.17 -10.10 -5.41
CA GLY A 502 18.80 -10.26 -6.72
C GLY A 502 18.83 -11.71 -7.17
N THR A 503 17.81 -12.50 -6.81
CA THR A 503 17.68 -13.92 -7.14
C THR A 503 17.46 -14.11 -8.63
N THR A 504 18.04 -15.17 -9.18
CA THR A 504 17.93 -15.50 -10.60
C THR A 504 16.69 -16.36 -10.89
N VAL A 505 16.15 -16.25 -12.12
CA VAL A 505 15.07 -17.16 -12.56
C VAL A 505 15.49 -18.63 -12.52
N ARG A 506 16.78 -18.91 -12.68
CA ARG A 506 17.33 -20.28 -12.55
C ARG A 506 17.26 -20.80 -11.12
N GLU A 507 17.64 -19.99 -10.13
CA GLU A 507 17.50 -20.37 -8.72
C GLU A 507 16.04 -20.61 -8.36
N LEU A 508 15.13 -19.70 -8.77
CA LEU A 508 13.69 -19.82 -8.52
C LEU A 508 13.09 -21.06 -9.18
N SER A 509 13.51 -21.41 -10.42
CA SER A 509 13.01 -22.59 -11.13
C SER A 509 13.37 -23.92 -10.47
N MET A 510 14.37 -23.92 -9.57
CA MET A 510 14.80 -25.10 -8.79
C MET A 510 14.19 -25.16 -7.40
N MET A 511 13.46 -24.13 -6.97
CA MET A 511 12.73 -24.15 -5.70
C MET A 511 11.47 -25.00 -5.83
N VAL A 512 11.09 -25.67 -4.73
CA VAL A 512 9.93 -26.55 -4.71
C VAL A 512 8.71 -25.79 -4.23
N HIS A 513 7.73 -25.61 -5.11
CA HIS A 513 6.44 -25.04 -4.74
C HIS A 513 5.48 -26.13 -4.25
N THR A 514 4.65 -25.78 -3.26
CA THR A 514 3.67 -26.72 -2.70
C THR A 514 2.56 -27.01 -3.73
N HIS A 515 2.19 -28.27 -3.91
CA HIS A 515 1.11 -28.70 -4.80
C HIS A 515 -0.10 -29.24 -4.02
N PRO A 516 -1.36 -28.91 -4.44
CA PRO A 516 -1.74 -27.88 -5.42
C PRO A 516 -1.90 -26.51 -4.77
N THR A 517 -1.28 -25.49 -5.34
CA THR A 517 -1.38 -24.11 -4.85
C THR A 517 -1.39 -23.12 -6.01
N LEU A 518 -1.82 -21.86 -5.72
CA LEU A 518 -1.80 -20.79 -6.70
C LEU A 518 -0.38 -20.34 -7.04
N CYS A 519 0.59 -20.46 -6.11
CA CYS A 519 1.97 -20.05 -6.35
C CYS A 519 2.68 -20.87 -7.46
N GLU A 520 2.14 -22.02 -7.85
CA GLU A 520 2.68 -22.80 -8.99
C GLU A 520 2.56 -22.06 -10.33
N VAL A 521 1.74 -20.99 -10.43
CA VAL A 521 1.74 -20.12 -11.61
C VAL A 521 3.07 -19.38 -11.77
N LEU A 522 3.74 -19.07 -10.65
CA LEU A 522 5.07 -18.47 -10.64
C LEU A 522 6.13 -19.52 -10.95
N ASP A 523 6.03 -20.72 -10.40
CA ASP A 523 6.90 -21.86 -10.70
C ASP A 523 6.92 -22.15 -12.21
N GLU A 524 5.75 -22.18 -12.86
CA GLU A 524 5.62 -22.32 -14.31
C GLU A 524 6.36 -21.20 -15.06
N ALA A 525 6.17 -19.94 -14.62
CA ALA A 525 6.85 -18.80 -15.22
C ALA A 525 8.37 -18.87 -15.05
N PHE A 526 8.87 -19.25 -13.87
CA PHE A 526 10.32 -19.38 -13.61
C PHE A 526 10.94 -20.52 -14.41
N LYS A 527 10.31 -21.69 -14.47
CA LYS A 527 10.75 -22.82 -15.29
C LYS A 527 10.74 -22.48 -16.78
N GLY A 528 9.68 -21.81 -17.26
CA GLY A 528 9.59 -21.34 -18.64
C GLY A 528 10.72 -20.38 -19.02
N ALA A 529 11.16 -19.50 -18.08
CA ALA A 529 12.26 -18.56 -18.29
C ALA A 529 13.60 -19.24 -18.62
N VAL A 530 13.83 -20.45 -18.12
CA VAL A 530 15.07 -21.24 -18.34
C VAL A 530 14.87 -22.39 -19.32
N GLY A 531 13.74 -22.44 -20.04
CA GLY A 531 13.44 -23.48 -21.04
C GLY A 531 13.07 -24.84 -20.43
N MET A 532 12.67 -24.89 -19.17
CA MET A 532 12.18 -26.12 -18.53
C MET A 532 10.66 -26.21 -18.72
N SER A 533 10.16 -27.43 -18.92
CA SER A 533 8.72 -27.69 -18.86
C SER A 533 8.29 -27.79 -17.40
N ALA A 534 7.21 -27.13 -17.03
CA ALA A 534 6.64 -27.22 -15.68
C ALA A 534 5.86 -28.53 -15.50
N HIS A 535 5.17 -29.02 -16.56
CA HIS A 535 4.37 -30.26 -16.59
C HIS A 535 4.38 -30.90 -17.97
#